data_08d2771c6b6bf9443ffe8e8ff29f0845
#
_entry.id   08d2771c6b6bf9443ffe8e8ff29f0845
#
_cell.length_a   1.000
_cell.length_b   1.000
_cell.length_c   1.000
_cell.angle_alpha   90.00
_cell.angle_beta   90.00
_cell.angle_gamma   90.00
#
_symmetry.space_group_name_H-M   'P 1'
#
loop_
_entity.id
_entity.type
_entity.pdbx_description
1 polymer ?
#
loop_
_entity_poly.entity_id
_entity_poly.type
_entity_poly.pdbx_seq_one_letter_code
_entity_poly.pdbx_strand_id
1 'polypeptide(L)'
;ALRAAERPIQPPRESNAMDSTTGRRLIQSDVKFEIDISEHETNKGGMVISGGPVLDSILEDLEDELLSSDMGHEASSELIDSLRAHLIGSRVGRGAPLDEVVERALKGAILSLLRSGYWDFDKTIRDLVSSDSPVVIMMVGVNGTGKTTTSAKIAKRLDDQGFDVVLAAADTFRAGAIDQLAAHADRLGVRCIKSQRGGDSAAVARDAIESARAKGDEVVIIDTSGRMQNKANLMEELQKVHRVTKPHLVIFVADALAGNDAVNQAIEFQRRLSFDGAALCKLDTDARGGAALSISHATGRPIVLIGTGQGYDDLEPFNPNWLVDQLIS
;
A
#
# COMPACT_ATOMS: atom_id res chain seq x y z
N ALA A 1 -14.26 29.14 14.53
CA ALA A 1 -14.36 27.77 14.05
C ALA A 1 -14.19 27.78 12.52
N LEU A 2 -12.94 27.70 12.05
CA LEU A 2 -12.61 27.51 10.64
C LEU A 2 -12.66 26.01 10.37
N ARG A 3 -13.65 25.56 9.60
CA ARG A 3 -13.65 24.23 9.00
C ARG A 3 -12.41 24.14 8.10
N ALA A 4 -11.45 23.30 8.46
CA ALA A 4 -10.38 22.92 7.55
C ALA A 4 -11.05 22.33 6.30
N ALA A 5 -10.85 22.98 5.15
CA ALA A 5 -11.35 22.50 3.88
C ALA A 5 -10.79 21.08 3.64
N GLU A 6 -11.68 20.11 3.54
CA GLU A 6 -11.34 18.75 3.14
C GLU A 6 -10.70 18.83 1.75
N ARG A 7 -9.42 18.44 1.65
CA ARG A 7 -8.78 18.33 0.34
C ARG A 7 -9.38 17.12 -0.36
N PRO A 8 -9.85 17.27 -1.60
CA PRO A 8 -10.31 16.13 -2.39
C PRO A 8 -9.16 15.13 -2.57
N ILE A 9 -9.47 13.84 -2.49
CA ILE A 9 -8.54 12.77 -2.86
C ILE A 9 -8.24 12.99 -4.35
N GLN A 10 -6.97 13.26 -4.68
CA GLN A 10 -6.58 13.42 -6.08
C GLN A 10 -6.35 12.03 -6.67
N PRO A 11 -6.95 11.70 -7.82
CA PRO A 11 -6.60 10.49 -8.55
C PRO A 11 -5.12 10.53 -8.94
N PRO A 12 -4.47 9.35 -9.07
CA PRO A 12 -3.07 9.26 -9.47
C PRO A 12 -2.86 9.98 -10.81
N ARG A 13 -1.78 10.75 -10.91
CA ARG A 13 -1.40 11.38 -12.18
C ARG A 13 -0.83 10.31 -13.11
N GLU A 14 -1.31 10.25 -14.34
CA GLU A 14 -0.68 9.48 -15.43
C GLU A 14 0.70 10.07 -15.74
N SER A 15 1.73 9.60 -15.08
CA SER A 15 3.11 9.89 -15.45
C SER A 15 3.99 8.66 -15.17
N ASN A 16 4.99 8.43 -16.00
CA ASN A 16 5.97 7.36 -15.84
C ASN A 16 6.86 7.51 -14.59
N ALA A 17 6.69 8.58 -13.83
CA ALA A 17 7.31 8.81 -12.53
C ALA A 17 6.25 9.45 -11.61
N MET A 18 6.01 8.84 -10.46
CA MET A 18 5.22 9.45 -9.39
C MET A 18 6.13 10.22 -8.45
N ASP A 19 5.63 11.35 -7.95
CA ASP A 19 6.29 12.04 -6.85
C ASP A 19 5.69 11.56 -5.52
N SER A 20 6.54 11.36 -4.50
CA SER A 20 6.11 11.09 -3.14
C SER A 20 5.33 12.29 -2.57
N THR A 21 4.68 12.11 -1.42
CA THR A 21 3.96 13.18 -0.71
C THR A 21 4.85 14.37 -0.36
N THR A 22 6.15 14.18 -0.33
CA THR A 22 7.17 15.22 -0.10
C THR A 22 7.90 15.68 -1.36
N GLY A 23 7.43 15.26 -2.55
CA GLY A 23 7.97 15.69 -3.85
C GLY A 23 9.23 14.93 -4.28
N ARG A 24 9.48 13.74 -3.75
CA ARG A 24 10.59 12.87 -4.18
C ARG A 24 10.12 11.94 -5.29
N ARG A 25 11.00 11.68 -6.26
CA ARG A 25 10.71 10.77 -7.36
C ARG A 25 10.55 9.33 -6.87
N LEU A 26 9.44 8.68 -7.27
CA LEU A 26 9.20 7.25 -7.08
C LEU A 26 9.51 6.50 -8.38
N ILE A 27 10.18 5.37 -8.29
CA ILE A 27 10.57 4.61 -9.47
C ILE A 27 9.46 3.61 -9.80
N GLN A 28 8.91 3.74 -10.99
CA GLN A 28 7.89 2.81 -11.48
C GLN A 28 8.46 1.39 -11.59
N SER A 29 7.65 0.41 -11.26
CA SER A 29 8.05 -1.00 -11.40
C SER A 29 8.14 -1.41 -12.87
N ASP A 30 9.17 -2.20 -13.20
CA ASP A 30 9.32 -2.82 -14.53
C ASP A 30 8.51 -4.10 -14.70
N VAL A 31 7.68 -4.46 -13.74
CA VAL A 31 6.81 -5.63 -13.85
C VAL A 31 5.89 -5.40 -15.05
N LYS A 32 6.12 -6.13 -16.12
CA LYS A 32 5.27 -6.10 -17.31
C LYS A 32 3.96 -6.78 -16.97
N PHE A 33 2.93 -5.99 -16.93
CA PHE A 33 1.58 -6.44 -16.71
C PHE A 33 0.90 -6.51 -18.10
N GLU A 34 1.07 -7.59 -18.82
CA GLU A 34 0.37 -7.81 -20.08
C GLU A 34 -0.76 -8.79 -19.82
N ILE A 35 -1.99 -8.27 -19.76
CA ILE A 35 -3.16 -9.07 -20.11
C ILE A 35 -3.56 -8.61 -21.49
N ASP A 36 -3.31 -9.45 -22.46
CA ASP A 36 -3.72 -9.22 -23.83
C ASP A 36 -5.20 -9.60 -23.96
N ILE A 37 -6.08 -8.61 -23.89
CA ILE A 37 -7.51 -8.78 -24.17
C ILE A 37 -7.72 -8.92 -25.68
N SER A 38 -6.73 -8.58 -26.51
CA SER A 38 -6.83 -8.49 -27.95
C SER A 38 -7.02 -9.84 -28.65
N GLU A 39 -6.70 -10.98 -28.01
CA GLU A 39 -6.91 -12.31 -28.64
C GLU A 39 -8.37 -12.61 -28.94
N HIS A 40 -9.35 -11.94 -28.31
CA HIS A 40 -10.77 -12.12 -28.54
C HIS A 40 -11.47 -10.90 -29.14
N GLU A 41 -10.79 -9.74 -29.18
CA GLU A 41 -11.29 -8.57 -29.90
C GLU A 41 -11.05 -8.71 -31.40
N THR A 42 -12.11 -8.77 -32.17
CA THR A 42 -12.01 -8.78 -33.63
C THR A 42 -12.51 -7.46 -34.21
N ASN A 43 -11.62 -6.76 -34.93
CA ASN A 43 -11.98 -5.55 -35.68
C ASN A 43 -12.93 -5.81 -36.88
N LYS A 44 -13.16 -7.08 -37.27
CA LYS A 44 -14.06 -7.46 -38.36
C LYS A 44 -14.74 -8.82 -38.08
N GLY A 45 -16.05 -8.83 -37.95
CA GLY A 45 -16.85 -10.05 -38.05
C GLY A 45 -17.17 -10.78 -36.74
N GLY A 46 -16.95 -10.18 -35.58
CA GLY A 46 -17.30 -10.75 -34.28
C GLY A 46 -18.77 -10.53 -33.86
N MET A 47 -19.14 -11.11 -32.71
CA MET A 47 -20.40 -10.86 -32.03
C MET A 47 -20.26 -9.61 -31.16
N VAL A 48 -21.25 -8.73 -31.18
CA VAL A 48 -21.29 -7.56 -30.27
C VAL A 48 -21.92 -8.01 -28.96
N ILE A 49 -21.24 -7.73 -27.83
CA ILE A 49 -21.82 -7.98 -26.55
C ILE A 49 -22.97 -6.99 -26.32
N SER A 50 -24.18 -7.51 -26.18
CA SER A 50 -25.37 -6.73 -25.83
C SER A 50 -25.64 -6.86 -24.34
N GLY A 51 -26.11 -5.77 -23.70
CA GLY A 51 -26.68 -5.85 -22.37
C GLY A 51 -27.87 -6.80 -22.32
N GLY A 52 -28.08 -7.47 -21.19
CA GLY A 52 -29.21 -8.36 -21.00
C GLY A 52 -29.01 -9.36 -19.86
N PRO A 53 -30.04 -10.19 -19.57
CA PRO A 53 -30.06 -11.02 -18.35
C PRO A 53 -28.87 -11.96 -18.18
N VAL A 54 -28.27 -12.42 -19.26
CA VAL A 54 -27.11 -13.34 -19.22
C VAL A 54 -25.85 -12.60 -18.74
N LEU A 55 -25.57 -11.42 -19.31
CA LEU A 55 -24.45 -10.59 -18.86
C LEU A 55 -24.67 -10.11 -17.43
N ASP A 56 -25.89 -9.70 -17.10
CA ASP A 56 -26.24 -9.23 -15.77
C ASP A 56 -26.00 -10.31 -14.70
N SER A 57 -26.43 -11.58 -14.98
CA SER A 57 -26.20 -12.70 -14.06
C SER A 57 -24.71 -12.99 -13.85
N ILE A 58 -23.90 -12.98 -14.91
CA ILE A 58 -22.45 -13.21 -14.79
C ILE A 58 -21.80 -12.10 -13.97
N LEU A 59 -22.20 -10.84 -14.15
CA LEU A 59 -21.65 -9.71 -13.40
C LEU A 59 -22.08 -9.73 -11.92
N GLU A 60 -23.31 -10.18 -11.63
CA GLU A 60 -23.79 -10.38 -10.24
C GLU A 60 -22.99 -11.49 -9.55
N ASP A 61 -22.76 -12.63 -10.20
CA ASP A 61 -21.96 -13.73 -9.67
C ASP A 61 -20.52 -13.26 -9.33
N LEU A 62 -19.92 -12.46 -10.22
CA LEU A 62 -18.57 -11.90 -10.01
C LEU A 62 -18.54 -10.84 -8.90
N GLU A 63 -19.58 -10.01 -8.75
CA GLU A 63 -19.69 -9.06 -7.62
C GLU A 63 -19.73 -9.81 -6.29
N ASP A 64 -20.51 -10.90 -6.21
CA ASP A 64 -20.60 -11.75 -5.03
C ASP A 64 -19.25 -12.43 -4.70
N GLU A 65 -18.48 -12.84 -5.72
CA GLU A 65 -17.14 -13.40 -5.53
C GLU A 65 -16.16 -12.35 -4.98
N LEU A 66 -16.17 -11.14 -5.53
CA LEU A 66 -15.34 -10.02 -5.02
C LEU A 66 -15.70 -9.67 -3.57
N LEU A 67 -16.99 -9.60 -3.24
CA LEU A 67 -17.46 -9.36 -1.87
C LEU A 67 -17.05 -10.50 -0.92
N SER A 68 -17.11 -11.75 -1.36
CA SER A 68 -16.67 -12.91 -0.59
C SER A 68 -15.16 -12.93 -0.34
N SER A 69 -14.41 -12.16 -1.12
CA SER A 69 -12.96 -11.98 -1.00
C SER A 69 -12.57 -10.77 -0.12
N ASP A 70 -13.50 -10.30 0.72
CA ASP A 70 -13.32 -9.12 1.59
C ASP A 70 -13.10 -7.79 0.85
N MET A 71 -13.51 -7.71 -0.42
CA MET A 71 -13.55 -6.43 -1.13
C MET A 71 -14.70 -5.57 -0.61
N GLY A 72 -14.46 -4.26 -0.42
CA GLY A 72 -15.49 -3.33 0.02
C GLY A 72 -16.60 -3.17 -1.03
N HIS A 73 -17.87 -3.10 -0.60
CA HIS A 73 -19.03 -3.04 -1.48
C HIS A 73 -18.96 -1.88 -2.49
N GLU A 74 -18.54 -0.68 -2.08
CA GLU A 74 -18.40 0.47 -2.96
C GLU A 74 -17.38 0.20 -4.08
N ALA A 75 -16.21 -0.36 -3.73
CA ALA A 75 -15.17 -0.69 -4.70
C ALA A 75 -15.60 -1.83 -5.64
N SER A 76 -16.30 -2.86 -5.13
CA SER A 76 -16.83 -3.96 -5.96
C SER A 76 -17.85 -3.44 -6.97
N SER A 77 -18.82 -2.66 -6.51
CA SER A 77 -19.90 -2.13 -7.36
C SER A 77 -19.36 -1.19 -8.45
N GLU A 78 -18.45 -0.25 -8.11
CA GLU A 78 -17.84 0.63 -9.11
C GLU A 78 -16.99 -0.13 -10.15
N LEU A 79 -16.30 -1.19 -9.72
CA LEU A 79 -15.52 -2.05 -10.63
C LEU A 79 -16.45 -2.79 -11.59
N ILE A 80 -17.53 -3.39 -11.11
CA ILE A 80 -18.52 -4.12 -11.92
C ILE A 80 -19.26 -3.17 -12.87
N ASP A 81 -19.64 -1.98 -12.42
CA ASP A 81 -20.28 -0.97 -13.30
C ASP A 81 -19.34 -0.51 -14.41
N SER A 82 -18.07 -0.27 -14.08
CA SER A 82 -17.04 0.07 -15.07
C SER A 82 -16.83 -1.07 -16.09
N LEU A 83 -16.78 -2.32 -15.61
CA LEU A 83 -16.66 -3.51 -16.45
C LEU A 83 -17.88 -3.65 -17.37
N ARG A 84 -19.10 -3.50 -16.85
CA ARG A 84 -20.35 -3.49 -17.62
C ARG A 84 -20.30 -2.47 -18.75
N ALA A 85 -19.93 -1.23 -18.43
CA ALA A 85 -19.85 -0.14 -19.41
C ALA A 85 -18.82 -0.42 -20.51
N HIS A 86 -17.72 -1.09 -20.19
CA HIS A 86 -16.67 -1.45 -21.15
C HIS A 86 -17.08 -2.63 -22.05
N LEU A 87 -17.78 -3.62 -21.51
CA LEU A 87 -18.19 -4.82 -22.23
C LEU A 87 -19.33 -4.55 -23.22
N ILE A 88 -20.33 -3.73 -22.85
CA ILE A 88 -21.47 -3.42 -23.74
C ILE A 88 -20.98 -2.69 -24.99
N GLY A 89 -21.24 -3.26 -26.13
CA GLY A 89 -20.81 -2.74 -27.43
C GLY A 89 -19.46 -3.26 -27.93
N SER A 90 -18.68 -3.93 -27.07
CA SER A 90 -17.43 -4.55 -27.47
C SER A 90 -17.68 -5.73 -28.44
N ARG A 91 -16.72 -5.98 -29.36
CA ARG A 91 -16.79 -7.05 -30.31
C ARG A 91 -15.87 -8.20 -29.95
N VAL A 92 -16.43 -9.39 -29.78
CA VAL A 92 -15.69 -10.61 -29.44
C VAL A 92 -15.75 -11.62 -30.54
N GLY A 93 -14.78 -12.53 -30.63
CA GLY A 93 -14.71 -13.59 -31.62
C GLY A 93 -15.96 -14.48 -31.61
N ARG A 94 -16.37 -14.98 -32.77
CA ARG A 94 -17.49 -15.93 -32.85
C ARG A 94 -17.15 -17.21 -32.12
N GLY A 95 -17.93 -17.56 -31.09
CA GLY A 95 -17.79 -18.80 -30.32
C GLY A 95 -16.96 -18.66 -29.04
N ALA A 96 -16.49 -17.47 -28.68
CA ALA A 96 -15.91 -17.25 -27.37
C ALA A 96 -17.02 -17.33 -26.31
N PRO A 97 -16.86 -18.14 -25.24
CA PRO A 97 -17.78 -18.17 -24.12
C PRO A 97 -17.83 -16.79 -23.46
N LEU A 98 -19.02 -16.28 -23.12
CA LEU A 98 -19.18 -14.94 -22.60
C LEU A 98 -18.58 -14.82 -21.20
N ASP A 99 -18.70 -15.85 -20.39
CA ASP A 99 -18.11 -15.97 -19.06
C ASP A 99 -16.58 -15.80 -19.07
N GLU A 100 -15.87 -16.51 -19.97
CA GLU A 100 -14.43 -16.38 -20.12
C GLU A 100 -14.01 -14.95 -20.56
N VAL A 101 -14.80 -14.31 -21.43
CA VAL A 101 -14.53 -12.93 -21.86
C VAL A 101 -14.71 -11.95 -20.72
N VAL A 102 -15.77 -12.11 -19.93
CA VAL A 102 -16.08 -11.24 -18.79
C VAL A 102 -15.04 -11.42 -17.69
N GLU A 103 -14.67 -12.66 -17.34
CA GLU A 103 -13.64 -12.96 -16.35
C GLU A 103 -12.28 -12.33 -16.73
N ARG A 104 -11.88 -12.46 -17.99
CA ARG A 104 -10.63 -11.87 -18.49
C ARG A 104 -10.67 -10.35 -18.47
N ALA A 105 -11.80 -9.74 -18.83
CA ALA A 105 -11.97 -8.29 -18.73
C ALA A 105 -11.93 -7.82 -17.28
N LEU A 106 -12.49 -8.58 -16.33
CA LEU A 106 -12.39 -8.30 -14.90
C LEU A 106 -10.93 -8.37 -14.42
N LYS A 107 -10.20 -9.43 -14.77
CA LYS A 107 -8.76 -9.55 -14.46
C LYS A 107 -7.98 -8.33 -14.99
N GLY A 108 -8.27 -7.88 -16.19
CA GLY A 108 -7.68 -6.67 -16.78
C GLY A 108 -8.01 -5.39 -16.01
N ALA A 109 -9.26 -5.22 -15.62
CA ALA A 109 -9.72 -4.06 -14.83
C ALA A 109 -9.05 -4.00 -13.45
N ILE A 110 -8.99 -5.13 -12.74
CA ILE A 110 -8.31 -5.24 -11.45
C ILE A 110 -6.82 -4.91 -11.59
N LEU A 111 -6.14 -5.46 -12.57
CA LEU A 111 -4.73 -5.16 -12.82
C LEU A 111 -4.51 -3.69 -13.16
N SER A 112 -5.39 -3.07 -13.94
CA SER A 112 -5.32 -1.64 -14.26
C SER A 112 -5.45 -0.79 -13.00
N LEU A 113 -6.38 -1.15 -12.09
CA LEU A 113 -6.55 -0.49 -10.81
C LEU A 113 -5.29 -0.60 -9.95
N LEU A 114 -4.73 -1.80 -9.79
CA LEU A 114 -3.54 -2.05 -8.99
C LEU A 114 -2.26 -1.43 -9.56
N ARG A 115 -2.21 -1.24 -10.89
CA ARG A 115 -1.10 -0.55 -11.58
C ARG A 115 -1.11 0.95 -11.36
N SER A 116 -2.27 1.51 -11.12
CA SER A 116 -2.40 2.95 -10.97
C SER A 116 -1.51 3.43 -9.83
N GLY A 117 -0.43 4.12 -10.19
CA GLY A 117 0.53 4.66 -9.24
C GLY A 117 1.48 3.66 -8.58
N TYR A 118 1.56 2.42 -9.05
CA TYR A 118 2.47 1.41 -8.50
C TYR A 118 3.95 1.76 -8.74
N TRP A 119 4.77 1.68 -7.70
CA TRP A 119 6.20 1.94 -7.72
C TRP A 119 6.99 0.85 -6.99
N ASP A 120 8.24 0.64 -7.43
CA ASP A 120 9.14 -0.36 -6.89
C ASP A 120 9.84 0.18 -5.64
N PHE A 121 9.59 -0.47 -4.50
CA PHE A 121 10.14 -0.06 -3.21
C PHE A 121 11.67 -0.10 -3.22
N ASP A 122 12.28 -1.21 -3.65
CA ASP A 122 13.73 -1.39 -3.57
C ASP A 122 14.48 -0.47 -4.53
N LYS A 123 13.98 -0.31 -5.76
CA LYS A 123 14.58 0.62 -6.74
C LYS A 123 14.46 2.06 -6.27
N THR A 124 13.31 2.42 -5.68
CA THR A 124 13.10 3.78 -5.15
C THR A 124 14.07 4.09 -4.01
N ILE A 125 14.26 3.13 -3.07
CA ILE A 125 15.24 3.34 -1.98
C ILE A 125 16.65 3.53 -2.53
N ARG A 126 17.10 2.71 -3.50
CA ARG A 126 18.44 2.85 -4.11
C ARG A 126 18.62 4.22 -4.79
N ASP A 127 17.62 4.69 -5.53
CA ASP A 127 17.65 5.99 -6.19
C ASP A 127 17.71 7.13 -5.18
N LEU A 128 16.91 7.05 -4.13
CA LEU A 128 16.87 8.03 -3.05
C LEU A 128 18.19 8.08 -2.28
N VAL A 129 18.76 6.92 -1.89
CA VAL A 129 20.05 6.86 -1.19
C VAL A 129 21.16 7.50 -2.04
N SER A 130 21.15 7.26 -3.35
CA SER A 130 22.16 7.83 -4.24
C SER A 130 22.05 9.36 -4.37
N SER A 131 20.88 9.94 -4.10
CA SER A 131 20.58 11.36 -4.28
C SER A 131 20.50 12.18 -2.99
N ASP A 132 20.01 11.60 -1.90
CA ASP A 132 19.73 12.34 -0.63
C ASP A 132 19.76 11.39 0.60
N SER A 133 20.96 11.03 1.06
CA SER A 133 21.16 10.18 2.25
C SER A 133 21.25 11.01 3.53
N PRO A 134 20.69 10.55 4.69
CA PRO A 134 19.95 9.32 4.85
C PRO A 134 18.51 9.42 4.33
N VAL A 135 18.05 8.35 3.68
CA VAL A 135 16.64 8.19 3.31
C VAL A 135 15.79 7.97 4.55
N VAL A 136 14.76 8.77 4.71
CA VAL A 136 13.86 8.71 5.87
C VAL A 136 12.54 8.07 5.47
N ILE A 137 12.20 6.94 6.08
CA ILE A 137 10.94 6.21 5.88
C ILE A 137 10.10 6.35 7.16
N MET A 138 8.90 6.87 7.05
CA MET A 138 7.96 7.02 8.17
C MET A 138 6.88 5.95 8.07
N MET A 139 6.79 5.08 9.08
CA MET A 139 5.78 4.03 9.16
C MET A 139 4.55 4.54 9.91
N VAL A 140 3.37 4.48 9.29
CA VAL A 140 2.12 4.95 9.87
C VAL A 140 1.02 3.88 9.79
N GLY A 141 -0.02 3.98 10.61
CA GLY A 141 -1.11 3.01 10.69
C GLY A 141 -1.58 2.82 12.13
N VAL A 142 -2.63 2.03 12.35
CA VAL A 142 -3.20 1.82 13.67
C VAL A 142 -2.43 0.78 14.49
N ASN A 143 -2.71 0.72 15.80
CA ASN A 143 -2.12 -0.31 16.65
C ASN A 143 -2.61 -1.71 16.25
N GLY A 144 -1.69 -2.68 16.24
CA GLY A 144 -2.01 -4.08 15.92
C GLY A 144 -1.85 -4.45 14.44
N THR A 145 -1.69 -3.47 13.52
CA THR A 145 -1.50 -3.75 12.08
C THR A 145 -0.14 -4.35 11.72
N GLY A 146 0.82 -4.32 12.66
CA GLY A 146 2.16 -4.85 12.41
C GLY A 146 3.24 -3.81 12.11
N LYS A 147 3.02 -2.51 12.35
CA LYS A 147 4.02 -1.44 12.07
C LYS A 147 5.42 -1.76 12.57
N THR A 148 5.57 -2.03 13.87
CA THR A 148 6.88 -2.32 14.48
C THR A 148 7.57 -3.53 13.84
N THR A 149 6.80 -4.60 13.59
CA THR A 149 7.31 -5.79 12.89
C THR A 149 7.68 -5.49 11.44
N THR A 150 6.86 -4.72 10.73
CA THR A 150 7.13 -4.32 9.34
C THR A 150 8.34 -3.39 9.26
N SER A 151 8.51 -2.47 10.22
CA SER A 151 9.72 -1.65 10.34
C SER A 151 10.99 -2.50 10.46
N ALA A 152 10.94 -3.56 11.28
CA ALA A 152 12.04 -4.49 11.44
C ALA A 152 12.30 -5.34 10.18
N LYS A 153 11.22 -5.79 9.50
CA LYS A 153 11.34 -6.53 8.23
C LYS A 153 11.92 -5.67 7.11
N ILE A 154 11.51 -4.40 7.00
CA ILE A 154 12.10 -3.45 6.06
C ILE A 154 13.57 -3.22 6.40
N ALA A 155 13.92 -3.07 7.69
CA ALA A 155 15.31 -2.92 8.11
C ALA A 155 16.16 -4.12 7.67
N LYS A 156 15.70 -5.36 7.94
CA LYS A 156 16.38 -6.58 7.50
C LYS A 156 16.54 -6.63 5.98
N ARG A 157 15.46 -6.35 5.23
CA ARG A 157 15.48 -6.35 3.77
C ARG A 157 16.49 -5.38 3.18
N LEU A 158 16.63 -4.19 3.78
CA LEU A 158 17.57 -3.18 3.32
C LEU A 158 19.00 -3.49 3.75
N ASP A 159 19.20 -4.00 4.97
CA ASP A 159 20.49 -4.50 5.46
C ASP A 159 21.04 -5.62 4.57
N ASP A 160 20.20 -6.57 4.17
CA ASP A 160 20.57 -7.64 3.21
C ASP A 160 20.96 -7.11 1.81
N GLN A 161 20.48 -5.92 1.45
CA GLN A 161 20.87 -5.24 0.22
C GLN A 161 22.16 -4.40 0.40
N GLY A 162 22.73 -4.37 1.60
CA GLY A 162 23.98 -3.72 1.94
C GLY A 162 23.84 -2.28 2.39
N PHE A 163 22.63 -1.83 2.78
CA PHE A 163 22.41 -0.48 3.33
C PHE A 163 22.60 -0.45 4.85
N ASP A 164 23.28 0.57 5.35
CA ASP A 164 23.35 0.85 6.79
C ASP A 164 22.03 1.47 7.28
N VAL A 165 21.32 0.74 8.18
CA VAL A 165 19.96 1.09 8.61
C VAL A 165 19.90 1.47 10.08
N VAL A 166 19.12 2.51 10.41
CA VAL A 166 18.82 2.93 11.79
C VAL A 166 17.31 2.88 12.01
N LEU A 167 16.89 2.27 13.12
CA LEU A 167 15.52 2.30 13.60
C LEU A 167 15.30 3.45 14.61
N ALA A 168 14.19 4.17 14.49
CA ALA A 168 13.78 5.21 15.43
C ALA A 168 12.49 4.79 16.15
N ALA A 169 12.57 4.59 17.48
CA ALA A 169 11.44 4.18 18.32
C ALA A 169 10.57 5.40 18.68
N ALA A 170 9.77 5.87 17.71
CA ALA A 170 8.93 7.05 17.87
C ALA A 170 7.51 6.75 18.41
N ASP A 171 7.14 5.49 18.71
CA ASP A 171 5.96 5.14 19.54
C ASP A 171 6.32 5.31 21.04
N THR A 172 6.51 6.54 21.46
CA THR A 172 7.00 6.89 22.82
C THR A 172 5.96 6.68 23.91
N PHE A 173 4.68 6.56 23.55
CA PHE A 173 3.59 6.34 24.53
C PHE A 173 3.52 4.91 25.04
N ARG A 174 3.97 3.95 24.24
CA ARG A 174 3.94 2.52 24.57
C ARG A 174 5.34 2.04 24.92
N ALA A 175 5.61 1.87 26.23
CA ALA A 175 6.90 1.34 26.69
C ALA A 175 7.25 0.00 26.00
N GLY A 176 6.26 -0.90 25.87
CA GLY A 176 6.44 -2.17 25.19
C GLY A 176 6.77 -2.04 23.69
N ALA A 177 6.35 -0.96 23.02
CA ALA A 177 6.71 -0.74 21.60
C ALA A 177 8.18 -0.33 21.44
N ILE A 178 8.66 0.55 22.34
CA ILE A 178 10.07 0.94 22.38
C ILE A 178 10.96 -0.29 22.60
N ASP A 179 10.62 -1.11 23.61
CA ASP A 179 11.39 -2.32 23.93
C ASP A 179 11.28 -3.37 22.82
N GLN A 180 10.12 -3.49 22.20
CA GLN A 180 9.92 -4.40 21.07
C GLN A 180 10.81 -4.02 19.88
N LEU A 181 10.81 -2.74 19.48
CA LEU A 181 11.65 -2.28 18.36
C LEU A 181 13.14 -2.43 18.68
N ALA A 182 13.54 -2.11 19.93
CA ALA A 182 14.92 -2.31 20.36
C ALA A 182 15.35 -3.77 20.31
N ALA A 183 14.48 -4.71 20.75
CA ALA A 183 14.75 -6.15 20.65
C ALA A 183 14.84 -6.64 19.20
N HIS A 184 14.05 -6.06 18.27
CA HIS A 184 14.22 -6.34 16.85
C HIS A 184 15.58 -5.82 16.34
N ALA A 185 15.94 -4.58 16.68
CA ALA A 185 17.22 -3.99 16.29
C ALA A 185 18.42 -4.83 16.78
N ASP A 186 18.39 -5.26 18.05
CA ASP A 186 19.45 -6.09 18.63
C ASP A 186 19.59 -7.45 17.89
N ARG A 187 18.46 -8.08 17.51
CA ARG A 187 18.48 -9.34 16.75
C ARG A 187 19.02 -9.18 15.33
N LEU A 188 18.75 -8.04 14.71
CA LEU A 188 19.18 -7.73 13.35
C LEU A 188 20.60 -7.14 13.30
N GLY A 189 21.17 -6.77 14.45
CA GLY A 189 22.45 -6.09 14.50
C GLY A 189 22.41 -4.63 14.01
N VAL A 190 21.22 -4.04 13.85
CA VAL A 190 21.05 -2.66 13.41
C VAL A 190 20.90 -1.72 14.60
N ARG A 191 21.20 -0.44 14.40
CA ARG A 191 21.09 0.56 15.47
C ARG A 191 19.63 0.95 15.73
N CYS A 192 19.31 1.22 17.01
CA CYS A 192 18.02 1.76 17.39
C CYS A 192 18.19 3.02 18.24
N ILE A 193 17.57 4.11 17.81
CA ILE A 193 17.48 5.36 18.59
C ILE A 193 16.15 5.36 19.31
N LYS A 194 16.21 5.52 20.63
CA LYS A 194 15.06 5.49 21.53
C LYS A 194 15.19 6.56 22.61
N SER A 195 14.06 7.03 23.12
CA SER A 195 13.99 7.88 24.30
C SER A 195 13.32 7.19 25.48
N GLN A 196 13.25 7.87 26.62
CA GLN A 196 12.42 7.44 27.73
C GLN A 196 10.94 7.50 27.35
N ARG A 197 10.12 6.68 28.02
CA ARG A 197 8.66 6.66 27.85
C ARG A 197 8.06 8.06 28.02
N GLY A 198 7.15 8.43 27.11
CA GLY A 198 6.49 9.75 27.11
C GLY A 198 7.32 10.88 26.53
N GLY A 199 8.46 10.56 25.92
CA GLY A 199 9.27 11.53 25.19
C GLY A 199 8.57 12.06 23.92
N ASP A 200 9.12 13.12 23.35
CA ASP A 200 8.62 13.70 22.10
C ASP A 200 9.00 12.81 20.89
N SER A 201 8.02 12.19 20.25
CA SER A 201 8.19 11.33 19.08
C SER A 201 8.97 12.02 17.95
N ALA A 202 8.71 13.32 17.72
CA ALA A 202 9.42 14.09 16.71
C ALA A 202 10.90 14.35 17.07
N ALA A 203 11.21 14.49 18.35
CA ALA A 203 12.59 14.63 18.82
C ALA A 203 13.37 13.33 18.61
N VAL A 204 12.80 12.17 18.98
CA VAL A 204 13.43 10.86 18.75
C VAL A 204 13.72 10.64 17.26
N ALA A 205 12.74 10.93 16.42
CA ALA A 205 12.89 10.78 14.98
C ALA A 205 13.97 11.71 14.41
N ARG A 206 14.04 12.95 14.85
CA ARG A 206 15.10 13.90 14.48
C ARG A 206 16.47 13.43 14.96
N ASP A 207 16.58 13.00 16.20
CA ASP A 207 17.84 12.53 16.77
C ASP A 207 18.37 11.29 16.02
N ALA A 208 17.46 10.43 15.54
CA ALA A 208 17.82 9.30 14.67
C ALA A 208 18.41 9.76 13.33
N ILE A 209 17.80 10.76 12.69
CA ILE A 209 18.29 11.33 11.43
C ILE A 209 19.65 12.01 11.61
N GLU A 210 19.80 12.81 12.67
CA GLU A 210 21.07 13.47 13.00
C GLU A 210 22.18 12.46 13.32
N SER A 211 21.84 11.39 14.06
CA SER A 211 22.76 10.29 14.36
C SER A 211 23.16 9.53 13.09
N ALA A 212 22.21 9.27 12.18
CA ALA A 212 22.49 8.61 10.91
C ALA A 212 23.45 9.46 10.05
N ARG A 213 23.18 10.75 9.91
CA ARG A 213 24.07 11.67 9.18
C ARG A 213 25.49 11.71 9.78
N ALA A 214 25.61 11.74 11.10
CA ALA A 214 26.90 11.78 11.77
C ALA A 214 27.73 10.50 11.60
N LYS A 215 27.07 9.36 11.38
CA LYS A 215 27.73 8.05 11.25
C LYS A 215 27.81 7.54 9.83
N GLY A 216 27.10 8.17 8.90
CA GLY A 216 27.07 7.77 7.50
C GLY A 216 26.05 6.65 7.22
N ASP A 217 25.08 6.40 8.14
CA ASP A 217 24.03 5.43 7.83
C ASP A 217 23.13 5.97 6.71
N GLU A 218 22.62 5.07 5.88
CA GLU A 218 21.97 5.41 4.62
C GLU A 218 20.44 5.49 4.73
N VAL A 219 19.84 4.75 5.69
CA VAL A 219 18.40 4.68 5.86
C VAL A 219 17.98 4.83 7.32
N VAL A 220 16.96 5.64 7.57
CA VAL A 220 16.30 5.80 8.87
C VAL A 220 14.85 5.37 8.76
N ILE A 221 14.42 4.37 9.54
CA ILE A 221 13.03 3.93 9.60
C ILE A 221 12.41 4.39 10.91
N ILE A 222 11.35 5.19 10.82
CA ILE A 222 10.65 5.78 11.97
C ILE A 222 9.40 4.94 12.26
N ASP A 223 9.42 4.17 13.36
CA ASP A 223 8.24 3.44 13.84
C ASP A 223 7.41 4.37 14.74
N THR A 224 6.19 4.72 14.29
CA THR A 224 5.34 5.69 14.95
C THR A 224 4.20 5.07 15.75
N SER A 225 3.56 5.88 16.61
CA SER A 225 2.35 5.50 17.34
C SER A 225 1.16 5.23 16.42
N GLY A 226 0.22 4.38 16.86
CA GLY A 226 -1.00 4.03 16.10
C GLY A 226 -2.28 4.06 16.95
N ARG A 227 -2.35 4.90 17.99
CA ARG A 227 -3.46 4.94 18.97
C ARG A 227 -4.71 5.63 18.41
N MET A 228 -5.57 4.87 17.75
CA MET A 228 -6.84 5.39 17.19
C MET A 228 -7.90 5.78 18.22
N GLN A 229 -7.77 5.36 19.49
CA GLN A 229 -8.71 5.75 20.57
C GLN A 229 -8.74 7.28 20.79
N ASN A 230 -7.64 7.97 20.50
CA ASN A 230 -7.58 9.42 20.45
C ASN A 230 -7.07 9.89 19.09
N LYS A 231 -7.94 9.76 18.09
CA LYS A 231 -7.66 9.98 16.68
C LYS A 231 -7.07 11.38 16.39
N ALA A 232 -7.60 12.42 17.03
CA ALA A 232 -7.13 13.80 16.83
C ALA A 232 -5.68 13.97 17.28
N ASN A 233 -5.37 13.54 18.50
CA ASN A 233 -4.02 13.63 19.05
C ASN A 233 -3.00 12.79 18.28
N LEU A 234 -3.42 11.59 17.82
CA LEU A 234 -2.56 10.76 16.97
C LEU A 234 -2.18 11.50 15.69
N MET A 235 -3.17 12.06 14.99
CA MET A 235 -2.92 12.75 13.72
C MET A 235 -2.07 14.01 13.91
N GLU A 236 -2.27 14.77 14.99
CA GLU A 236 -1.42 15.93 15.33
C GLU A 236 0.02 15.50 15.61
N GLU A 237 0.22 14.40 16.34
CA GLU A 237 1.55 13.85 16.62
C GLU A 237 2.23 13.41 15.32
N LEU A 238 1.55 12.62 14.47
CA LEU A 238 2.09 12.16 13.21
C LEU A 238 2.41 13.32 12.26
N GLN A 239 1.55 14.34 12.19
CA GLN A 239 1.81 15.55 11.41
C GLN A 239 3.01 16.33 11.95
N LYS A 240 3.22 16.34 13.29
CA LYS A 240 4.41 16.94 13.90
C LYS A 240 5.67 16.18 13.50
N VAL A 241 5.68 14.85 13.61
CA VAL A 241 6.80 14.00 13.16
C VAL A 241 7.07 14.25 11.69
N HIS A 242 6.07 14.17 10.82
CA HIS A 242 6.21 14.42 9.38
C HIS A 242 6.82 15.80 9.07
N ARG A 243 6.31 16.87 9.70
CA ARG A 243 6.81 18.24 9.49
C ARG A 243 8.26 18.41 9.92
N VAL A 244 8.66 17.78 11.05
CA VAL A 244 10.02 17.88 11.60
C VAL A 244 11.01 17.05 10.80
N THR A 245 10.63 15.84 10.38
CA THR A 245 11.56 14.89 9.74
C THR A 245 11.56 15.01 8.22
N LYS A 246 10.49 15.54 7.62
CA LYS A 246 10.30 15.63 6.16
C LYS A 246 10.65 14.30 5.47
N PRO A 247 9.94 13.21 5.80
CA PRO A 247 10.32 11.88 5.35
C PRO A 247 10.34 11.80 3.81
N HIS A 248 11.22 10.99 3.27
CA HIS A 248 11.26 10.71 1.83
C HIS A 248 10.07 9.87 1.41
N LEU A 249 9.69 8.92 2.28
CA LEU A 249 8.56 8.01 2.09
C LEU A 249 7.72 7.91 3.36
N VAL A 250 6.40 7.88 3.17
CA VAL A 250 5.42 7.55 4.21
C VAL A 250 4.74 6.25 3.80
N ILE A 251 4.91 5.20 4.59
CA ILE A 251 4.33 3.87 4.34
C ILE A 251 3.19 3.60 5.33
N PHE A 252 2.00 3.41 4.80
CA PHE A 252 0.84 3.02 5.60
C PHE A 252 0.81 1.50 5.79
N VAL A 253 0.76 1.04 7.05
CA VAL A 253 0.71 -0.38 7.38
C VAL A 253 -0.71 -0.78 7.72
N ALA A 254 -1.29 -1.64 6.89
CA ALA A 254 -2.64 -2.17 7.04
C ALA A 254 -2.62 -3.65 7.46
N ASP A 255 -3.65 -4.05 8.17
CA ASP A 255 -3.95 -5.44 8.50
C ASP A 255 -4.94 -6.00 7.47
N ALA A 256 -4.54 -7.02 6.71
CA ALA A 256 -5.39 -7.63 5.68
C ALA A 256 -6.69 -8.22 6.26
N LEU A 257 -6.66 -8.66 7.51
CA LEU A 257 -7.83 -9.24 8.20
C LEU A 257 -8.84 -8.19 8.69
N ALA A 258 -8.50 -6.91 8.66
CA ALA A 258 -9.39 -5.86 9.17
C ALA A 258 -10.47 -5.45 8.15
N GLY A 259 -10.46 -6.00 6.93
CA GLY A 259 -11.50 -5.75 5.92
C GLY A 259 -11.79 -4.26 5.73
N ASN A 260 -13.07 -3.87 5.79
CA ASN A 260 -13.51 -2.47 5.62
C ASN A 260 -12.93 -1.50 6.66
N ASP A 261 -12.56 -1.97 7.86
CA ASP A 261 -11.91 -1.11 8.85
C ASP A 261 -10.53 -0.66 8.38
N ALA A 262 -9.77 -1.52 7.69
CA ALA A 262 -8.50 -1.15 7.08
C ALA A 262 -8.68 -0.07 6.01
N VAL A 263 -9.73 -0.16 5.20
CA VAL A 263 -10.08 0.84 4.18
C VAL A 263 -10.39 2.19 4.81
N ASN A 264 -11.28 2.21 5.82
CA ASN A 264 -11.64 3.43 6.53
C ASN A 264 -10.44 4.10 7.20
N GLN A 265 -9.53 3.29 7.76
CA GLN A 265 -8.27 3.77 8.33
C GLN A 265 -7.38 4.38 7.23
N ALA A 266 -7.23 3.70 6.10
CA ALA A 266 -6.42 4.18 4.99
C ALA A 266 -6.93 5.54 4.45
N ILE A 267 -8.25 5.68 4.25
CA ILE A 267 -8.90 6.95 3.86
C ILE A 267 -8.56 8.07 4.85
N GLU A 268 -8.67 7.80 6.14
CA GLU A 268 -8.38 8.81 7.17
C GLU A 268 -6.92 9.23 7.18
N PHE A 269 -5.98 8.27 7.10
CA PHE A 269 -4.55 8.58 7.02
C PHE A 269 -4.22 9.35 5.74
N GLN A 270 -4.81 8.95 4.60
CA GLN A 270 -4.61 9.63 3.32
C GLN A 270 -5.10 11.08 3.34
N ARG A 271 -6.26 11.33 3.96
CA ARG A 271 -6.83 12.68 4.08
C ARG A 271 -6.01 13.61 4.97
N ARG A 272 -5.50 13.11 6.10
CA ARG A 272 -4.87 13.95 7.14
C ARG A 272 -3.37 14.07 7.05
N LEU A 273 -2.70 13.03 6.59
CA LEU A 273 -1.25 12.97 6.56
C LEU A 273 -0.73 12.78 5.13
N SER A 274 -1.45 12.05 4.31
CA SER A 274 -1.02 11.44 3.05
C SER A 274 0.04 10.36 3.26
N PHE A 275 0.06 9.36 2.37
CA PHE A 275 1.10 8.34 2.32
C PHE A 275 1.42 7.99 0.87
N ASP A 276 2.59 7.40 0.64
CA ASP A 276 3.13 7.15 -0.70
C ASP A 276 2.79 5.74 -1.21
N GLY A 277 2.66 4.80 -0.30
CA GLY A 277 2.28 3.43 -0.58
C GLY A 277 1.88 2.71 0.71
N ALA A 278 1.24 1.56 0.56
CA ALA A 278 0.83 0.74 1.69
C ALA A 278 1.59 -0.58 1.76
N ALA A 279 1.84 -1.05 2.98
CA ALA A 279 2.26 -2.41 3.29
C ALA A 279 1.08 -3.18 3.87
N LEU A 280 0.65 -4.24 3.20
CA LEU A 280 -0.44 -5.08 3.65
C LEU A 280 0.11 -6.30 4.40
N CYS A 281 -0.22 -6.42 5.68
CA CYS A 281 0.31 -7.46 6.57
C CYS A 281 -0.71 -8.55 6.86
N LYS A 282 -0.23 -9.69 7.35
CA LYS A 282 -1.01 -10.87 7.77
C LYS A 282 -1.76 -11.58 6.63
N LEU A 283 -1.20 -11.56 5.44
CA LEU A 283 -1.75 -12.31 4.30
C LEU A 283 -1.58 -13.84 4.46
N ASP A 284 -0.74 -14.27 5.40
CA ASP A 284 -0.57 -15.67 5.80
C ASP A 284 -1.78 -16.28 6.53
N THR A 285 -2.75 -15.47 6.92
CA THR A 285 -3.88 -15.90 7.75
C THR A 285 -5.23 -15.87 6.99
N ASP A 286 -5.29 -16.45 5.80
CA ASP A 286 -6.55 -16.60 5.03
C ASP A 286 -7.13 -15.30 4.44
N ALA A 287 -6.30 -14.26 4.25
CA ALA A 287 -6.73 -13.05 3.58
C ALA A 287 -6.73 -13.25 2.05
N ARG A 288 -7.89 -13.15 1.42
CA ARG A 288 -8.05 -13.31 -0.04
C ARG A 288 -7.59 -12.09 -0.86
N GLY A 289 -7.12 -11.03 -0.18
CA GLY A 289 -6.50 -9.86 -0.82
C GLY A 289 -7.46 -8.76 -1.27
N GLY A 290 -8.76 -8.88 -1.08
CA GLY A 290 -9.75 -7.84 -1.41
C GLY A 290 -9.50 -6.51 -0.71
N ALA A 291 -8.92 -6.55 0.50
CA ALA A 291 -8.48 -5.35 1.20
C ALA A 291 -7.45 -4.53 0.41
N ALA A 292 -6.56 -5.18 -0.37
CA ALA A 292 -5.58 -4.49 -1.20
C ALA A 292 -6.25 -3.65 -2.29
N LEU A 293 -7.25 -4.24 -2.98
CA LEU A 293 -8.03 -3.54 -4.01
C LEU A 293 -8.79 -2.35 -3.41
N SER A 294 -9.49 -2.60 -2.31
CA SER A 294 -10.30 -1.58 -1.64
C SER A 294 -9.46 -0.41 -1.13
N ILE A 295 -8.28 -0.66 -0.55
CA ILE A 295 -7.35 0.39 -0.11
C ILE A 295 -6.83 1.18 -1.31
N SER A 296 -6.38 0.49 -2.37
CA SER A 296 -5.86 1.15 -3.58
C SER A 296 -6.94 1.99 -4.27
N HIS A 297 -8.16 1.46 -4.40
CA HIS A 297 -9.31 2.17 -4.96
C HIS A 297 -9.68 3.41 -4.14
N ALA A 298 -9.91 3.25 -2.84
CA ALA A 298 -10.38 4.32 -1.97
C ALA A 298 -9.36 5.44 -1.72
N THR A 299 -8.07 5.15 -1.81
CA THR A 299 -7.00 6.11 -1.50
C THR A 299 -6.26 6.61 -2.73
N GLY A 300 -6.36 5.92 -3.86
CA GLY A 300 -5.52 6.16 -5.04
C GLY A 300 -4.04 5.90 -4.78
N ARG A 301 -3.69 5.09 -3.75
CA ARG A 301 -2.30 4.76 -3.38
C ARG A 301 -2.05 3.27 -3.52
N PRO A 302 -0.89 2.86 -4.08
CA PRO A 302 -0.61 1.46 -4.33
C PRO A 302 -0.27 0.70 -3.06
N ILE A 303 -0.54 -0.62 -3.08
CA ILE A 303 0.15 -1.55 -2.20
C ILE A 303 1.56 -1.76 -2.78
N VAL A 304 2.60 -1.62 -1.99
CA VAL A 304 3.99 -1.76 -2.43
C VAL A 304 4.71 -2.94 -1.78
N LEU A 305 4.28 -3.33 -0.59
CA LEU A 305 4.84 -4.44 0.17
C LEU A 305 3.72 -5.33 0.73
N ILE A 306 3.99 -6.62 0.84
CA ILE A 306 3.11 -7.61 1.49
C ILE A 306 3.86 -8.40 2.55
N GLY A 307 3.23 -8.58 3.71
CA GLY A 307 3.71 -9.44 4.79
C GLY A 307 3.03 -10.80 4.73
N THR A 308 3.81 -11.83 4.47
CA THR A 308 3.35 -13.20 4.19
C THR A 308 3.64 -14.19 5.32
N GLY A 309 4.06 -13.71 6.50
CA GLY A 309 4.37 -14.56 7.65
C GLY A 309 4.97 -13.80 8.84
N GLN A 310 5.54 -14.55 9.78
CA GLN A 310 6.09 -14.04 11.04
C GLN A 310 7.60 -13.73 10.99
N GLY A 311 8.35 -14.38 10.09
CA GLY A 311 9.80 -14.22 9.93
C GLY A 311 10.19 -12.85 9.38
N TYR A 312 11.45 -12.48 9.53
CA TYR A 312 11.96 -11.23 8.97
C TYR A 312 11.99 -11.24 7.45
N ASP A 313 12.16 -12.41 6.84
CA ASP A 313 12.20 -12.59 5.38
C ASP A 313 10.79 -12.63 4.75
N ASP A 314 9.72 -12.72 5.57
CA ASP A 314 8.34 -12.77 5.12
C ASP A 314 7.80 -11.36 4.84
N LEU A 315 8.54 -10.58 4.05
CA LEU A 315 8.13 -9.28 3.51
C LEU A 315 8.56 -9.20 2.04
N GLU A 316 7.59 -9.17 1.16
CA GLU A 316 7.82 -9.21 -0.28
C GLU A 316 7.32 -7.95 -0.97
N PRO A 317 7.90 -7.55 -2.13
CA PRO A 317 7.28 -6.59 -3.01
C PRO A 317 5.91 -7.10 -3.47
N PHE A 318 4.94 -6.20 -3.54
CA PHE A 318 3.62 -6.58 -3.99
C PHE A 318 3.63 -7.02 -5.46
N ASN A 319 3.00 -8.15 -5.74
CA ASN A 319 2.81 -8.67 -7.10
C ASN A 319 1.31 -8.64 -7.46
N PRO A 320 0.85 -7.70 -8.29
CA PRO A 320 -0.55 -7.61 -8.69
C PRO A 320 -1.10 -8.87 -9.38
N ASN A 321 -0.28 -9.59 -10.17
CA ASN A 321 -0.74 -10.81 -10.83
C ASN A 321 -1.08 -11.90 -9.82
N TRP A 322 -0.23 -12.09 -8.80
CA TRP A 322 -0.53 -13.02 -7.71
C TRP A 322 -1.87 -12.73 -7.05
N LEU A 323 -2.17 -11.44 -6.80
CA LEU A 323 -3.44 -11.05 -6.19
C LEU A 323 -4.64 -11.37 -7.08
N VAL A 324 -4.53 -11.10 -8.38
CA VAL A 324 -5.61 -11.41 -9.34
C VAL A 324 -5.89 -12.91 -9.38
N ASP A 325 -4.84 -13.74 -9.39
CA ASP A 325 -4.97 -15.20 -9.39
C ASP A 325 -5.62 -15.73 -8.09
N GLN A 326 -5.47 -15.00 -6.95
CA GLN A 326 -6.13 -15.36 -5.69
C GLN A 326 -7.60 -14.91 -5.63
N LEU A 327 -7.96 -13.83 -6.32
CA LEU A 327 -9.30 -13.25 -6.28
C LEU A 327 -10.26 -13.95 -7.24
N ILE A 328 -9.75 -14.44 -8.37
CA ILE A 328 -10.54 -15.01 -9.46
C ILE A 328 -9.92 -16.37 -9.79
N SER A 329 -10.17 -17.35 -8.93
CA SER A 329 -9.67 -18.73 -9.07
C SER A 329 -10.81 -19.76 -9.18
#